data_ede8c12bac923367c26adab428094c7d
#
_entry.id   ede8c12bac923367c26adab428094c7d
#
_cell.length_a   1.000
_cell.length_b   1.000
_cell.length_c   1.000
_cell.angle_alpha   90.00
_cell.angle_beta   90.00
_cell.angle_gamma   90.00
#
_symmetry.space_group_name_H-M   'P 1'
#
loop_
_entity.id
_entity.type
_entity.pdbx_description
1 polymer ?
#
loop_
_entity_poly.entity_id
_entity_poly.type
_entity_poly.pdbx_seq_one_letter_code
_entity_poly.pdbx_strand_id
1 'polypeptide(L)'
;AAKTNPVSTAEAGARVAESLGVPRSAIITLDSPKDTEEEAAAVKQAIGDVPFLLVTSASHLPRAMIFFEKQGLHPLPAPANQMAIDAPLNPWERIIPSPVWLMHSDRVGYETLGRLWQWLKGSSGKPGQE
;
A
#
# COMPACT_ATOMS: atom_id res chain seq x y z
N ALA A 1 20.92 -9.71 13.79
CA ALA A 1 21.26 -9.75 12.36
C ALA A 1 19.98 -10.02 11.57
N ALA A 2 19.44 -9.01 10.90
CA ALA A 2 18.32 -9.20 9.98
C ALA A 2 18.80 -10.14 8.86
N LYS A 3 18.15 -11.28 8.70
CA LYS A 3 18.34 -12.12 7.52
C LYS A 3 17.88 -11.32 6.31
N THR A 4 18.83 -10.83 5.53
CA THR A 4 18.54 -10.28 4.20
C THR A 4 17.92 -11.38 3.38
N ASN A 5 16.62 -11.28 3.12
CA ASN A 5 15.95 -12.23 2.24
C ASN A 5 16.55 -12.03 0.84
N PRO A 6 17.15 -13.04 0.20
CA PRO A 6 17.82 -12.89 -1.09
C PRO A 6 16.86 -12.60 -2.26
N VAL A 7 15.55 -12.65 -2.02
CA VAL A 7 14.50 -12.39 -3.01
C VAL A 7 13.71 -11.18 -2.56
N SER A 8 13.57 -10.18 -3.43
CA SER A 8 12.74 -9.00 -3.16
C SER A 8 11.26 -9.36 -3.05
N THR A 9 10.48 -8.52 -2.37
CA THR A 9 9.03 -8.71 -2.29
C THR A 9 8.38 -8.65 -3.68
N ALA A 10 8.87 -7.78 -4.56
CA ALA A 10 8.37 -7.66 -5.93
C ALA A 10 8.66 -8.94 -6.74
N GLU A 11 9.86 -9.50 -6.61
CA GLU A 11 10.22 -10.76 -7.27
C GLU A 11 9.43 -11.95 -6.71
N ALA A 12 9.18 -11.99 -5.40
CA ALA A 12 8.33 -13.01 -4.80
C ALA A 12 6.88 -12.92 -5.35
N GLY A 13 6.35 -11.71 -5.48
CA GLY A 13 5.05 -11.47 -6.09
C GLY A 13 5.01 -11.89 -7.57
N ALA A 14 6.05 -11.62 -8.32
CA ALA A 14 6.17 -12.04 -9.71
C ALA A 14 6.12 -13.57 -9.87
N ARG A 15 6.83 -14.31 -9.03
CA ARG A 15 6.79 -15.79 -9.03
C ARG A 15 5.41 -16.35 -8.71
N VAL A 16 4.69 -15.71 -7.80
CA VAL A 16 3.30 -16.09 -7.52
C VAL A 16 2.42 -15.86 -8.75
N ALA A 17 2.54 -14.70 -9.40
CA ALA A 17 1.78 -14.40 -10.62
C ALA A 17 2.10 -15.41 -11.75
N GLU A 18 3.37 -15.76 -11.95
CA GLU A 18 3.78 -16.79 -12.91
C GLU A 18 3.17 -18.16 -12.58
N SER A 19 3.13 -18.55 -11.31
CA SER A 19 2.50 -19.81 -10.89
C SER A 19 0.99 -19.85 -11.14
N LEU A 20 0.36 -18.68 -11.24
CA LEU A 20 -1.05 -18.51 -11.59
C LEU A 20 -1.28 -18.35 -13.10
N GLY A 21 -0.24 -18.50 -13.93
CA GLY A 21 -0.34 -18.49 -15.38
C GLY A 21 -0.08 -17.14 -16.05
N VAL A 22 0.37 -16.11 -15.32
CA VAL A 22 0.74 -14.84 -15.94
C VAL A 22 2.13 -14.99 -16.57
N PRO A 23 2.29 -14.73 -17.89
CA PRO A 23 3.59 -14.86 -18.53
C PRO A 23 4.59 -13.83 -17.98
N ARG A 24 5.83 -14.23 -17.75
CA ARG A 24 6.89 -13.37 -17.19
C ARG A 24 7.08 -12.07 -18.00
N SER A 25 6.90 -12.14 -19.30
CA SER A 25 6.98 -10.98 -20.21
C SER A 25 5.92 -9.90 -19.95
N ALA A 26 4.84 -10.25 -19.25
CA ALA A 26 3.78 -9.31 -18.85
C ALA A 26 3.97 -8.75 -17.44
N ILE A 27 5.06 -9.11 -16.74
CA ILE A 27 5.33 -8.70 -15.36
C ILE A 27 6.51 -7.74 -15.34
N ILE A 28 6.31 -6.56 -14.77
CA ILE A 28 7.37 -5.60 -14.47
C ILE A 28 7.58 -5.59 -12.94
N THR A 29 8.79 -5.91 -12.50
CA THR A 29 9.17 -5.83 -11.09
C THR A 29 9.91 -4.53 -10.80
N LEU A 30 9.51 -3.81 -9.77
CA LEU A 30 10.14 -2.59 -9.29
C LEU A 30 10.76 -2.87 -7.92
N ASP A 31 12.06 -3.19 -7.92
CA ASP A 31 12.78 -3.65 -6.72
C ASP A 31 13.48 -2.53 -5.95
N SER A 32 13.66 -1.36 -6.58
CA SER A 32 14.39 -0.23 -6.01
C SER A 32 13.61 0.63 -5.02
N PRO A 33 12.28 0.80 -5.14
CA PRO A 33 11.51 1.63 -4.22
C PRO A 33 11.56 1.10 -2.78
N LYS A 34 11.75 2.00 -1.82
CA LYS A 34 11.79 1.69 -0.38
C LYS A 34 10.51 2.07 0.34
N ASP A 35 9.74 2.96 -0.26
CA ASP A 35 8.45 3.42 0.27
C ASP A 35 7.43 3.68 -0.84
N THR A 36 6.19 3.94 -0.46
CA THR A 36 5.08 4.14 -1.40
C THR A 36 5.24 5.40 -2.26
N GLU A 37 5.98 6.40 -1.81
CA GLU A 37 6.26 7.61 -2.58
C GLU A 37 7.22 7.30 -3.73
N GLU A 38 8.28 6.53 -3.44
CA GLU A 38 9.22 6.03 -4.45
C GLU A 38 8.55 5.04 -5.41
N GLU A 39 7.65 4.18 -4.91
CA GLU A 39 6.84 3.27 -5.75
C GLU A 39 5.99 4.05 -6.76
N ALA A 40 5.28 5.10 -6.33
CA ALA A 40 4.48 5.91 -7.22
C ALA A 40 5.32 6.60 -8.31
N ALA A 41 6.51 7.10 -7.96
CA ALA A 41 7.44 7.69 -8.92
C ALA A 41 7.98 6.65 -9.91
N ALA A 42 8.33 5.45 -9.44
CA ALA A 42 8.82 4.36 -10.28
C ALA A 42 7.73 3.85 -11.24
N VAL A 43 6.50 3.73 -10.78
CA VAL A 43 5.35 3.38 -11.63
C VAL A 43 5.14 4.44 -12.71
N LYS A 44 5.21 5.75 -12.36
CA LYS A 44 5.13 6.83 -13.35
C LYS A 44 6.18 6.70 -14.45
N GLN A 45 7.40 6.35 -14.09
CA GLN A 45 8.49 6.14 -15.06
C GLN A 45 8.25 4.90 -15.93
N ALA A 46 7.68 3.84 -15.35
CA ALA A 46 7.49 2.56 -16.04
C ALA A 46 6.34 2.57 -17.05
N ILE A 47 5.20 3.19 -16.69
CA ILE A 47 3.97 3.14 -17.49
C ILE A 47 3.48 4.50 -18.00
N GLY A 48 4.06 5.62 -17.54
CA GLY A 48 3.60 6.96 -17.90
C GLY A 48 2.19 7.24 -17.37
N ASP A 49 1.34 7.86 -18.21
CA ASP A 49 -0.03 8.27 -17.84
C ASP A 49 -1.11 7.25 -18.26
N VAL A 50 -0.72 6.00 -18.47
CA VAL A 50 -1.68 4.94 -18.85
C VAL A 50 -2.61 4.65 -17.67
N PRO A 51 -3.93 4.54 -17.86
CA PRO A 51 -4.87 4.13 -16.82
C PRO A 51 -4.54 2.73 -16.29
N PHE A 52 -4.54 2.56 -14.96
CA PHE A 52 -4.24 1.28 -14.33
C PHE A 52 -5.04 1.08 -13.04
N LEU A 53 -5.10 -0.16 -12.57
CA LEU A 53 -5.69 -0.52 -11.29
C LEU A 53 -4.62 -0.51 -10.20
N LEU A 54 -4.85 0.24 -9.12
CA LEU A 54 -4.01 0.19 -7.92
C LEU A 54 -4.58 -0.82 -6.94
N VAL A 55 -3.97 -2.01 -6.91
CA VAL A 55 -4.37 -3.10 -6.03
C VAL A 55 -3.51 -3.10 -4.77
N THR A 56 -4.11 -2.85 -3.63
CA THR A 56 -3.46 -2.94 -2.32
C THR A 56 -4.51 -3.20 -1.24
N SER A 57 -4.08 -3.38 0.02
CA SER A 57 -5.04 -3.59 1.11
C SER A 57 -5.98 -2.41 1.26
N ALA A 58 -7.25 -2.68 1.56
CA ALA A 58 -8.29 -1.65 1.73
C ALA A 58 -7.87 -0.56 2.74
N SER A 59 -7.18 -0.93 3.82
CA SER A 59 -6.67 0.01 4.83
C SER A 59 -5.55 0.92 4.31
N HIS A 60 -4.69 0.41 3.41
CA HIS A 60 -3.56 1.16 2.85
C HIS A 60 -3.95 2.02 1.64
N LEU A 61 -4.98 1.62 0.90
CA LEU A 61 -5.38 2.23 -0.37
C LEU A 61 -5.58 3.76 -0.30
N PRO A 62 -6.25 4.34 0.73
CA PRO A 62 -6.41 5.79 0.80
C PRO A 62 -5.09 6.55 0.90
N ARG A 63 -4.11 5.99 1.61
CA ARG A 63 -2.76 6.57 1.72
C ARG A 63 -1.97 6.43 0.43
N ALA A 64 -2.04 5.28 -0.21
CA ALA A 64 -1.38 5.04 -1.48
C ALA A 64 -1.90 5.99 -2.58
N MET A 65 -3.21 6.16 -2.71
CA MET A 65 -3.82 7.08 -3.68
C MET A 65 -3.23 8.49 -3.61
N ILE A 66 -2.99 9.02 -2.40
CA ILE A 66 -2.40 10.36 -2.21
C ILE A 66 -1.01 10.46 -2.88
N PHE A 67 -0.18 9.42 -2.76
CA PHE A 67 1.15 9.42 -3.38
C PHE A 67 1.09 9.33 -4.90
N PHE A 68 0.21 8.48 -5.43
CA PHE A 68 0.02 8.37 -6.87
C PHE A 68 -0.54 9.66 -7.48
N GLU A 69 -1.50 10.29 -6.84
CA GLU A 69 -2.07 11.59 -7.26
C GLU A 69 -1.02 12.71 -7.23
N LYS A 70 -0.14 12.74 -6.22
CA LYS A 70 0.99 13.69 -6.18
C LYS A 70 1.94 13.55 -7.37
N GLN A 71 2.08 12.36 -7.93
CA GLN A 71 2.85 12.11 -9.14
C GLN A 71 2.07 12.42 -10.44
N GLY A 72 0.84 12.92 -10.32
CA GLY A 72 -0.05 13.19 -11.45
C GLY A 72 -0.64 11.93 -12.08
N LEU A 73 -0.67 10.82 -11.34
CA LEU A 73 -1.30 9.57 -11.75
C LEU A 73 -2.71 9.48 -11.16
N HIS A 74 -3.64 8.92 -11.91
CA HIS A 74 -5.03 8.75 -11.48
C HIS A 74 -5.45 7.28 -11.59
N PRO A 75 -4.91 6.40 -10.71
CA PRO A 75 -5.26 5.00 -10.74
C PRO A 75 -6.70 4.74 -10.29
N LEU A 76 -7.30 3.67 -10.81
CA LEU A 76 -8.56 3.17 -10.30
C LEU A 76 -8.30 2.34 -9.04
N PRO A 77 -8.92 2.67 -7.90
CA PRO A 77 -8.69 1.93 -6.65
C PRO A 77 -9.32 0.54 -6.70
N ALA A 78 -8.53 -0.49 -6.39
CA ALA A 78 -8.99 -1.88 -6.32
C ALA A 78 -8.60 -2.47 -4.94
N PRO A 79 -9.44 -2.31 -3.92
CA PRO A 79 -9.13 -2.78 -2.58
C PRO A 79 -9.07 -4.31 -2.53
N ALA A 80 -7.96 -4.83 -1.99
CA ALA A 80 -7.79 -6.23 -1.65
C ALA A 80 -7.73 -6.41 -0.12
N ASN A 81 -7.85 -7.64 0.35
CA ASN A 81 -7.72 -7.99 1.76
C ASN A 81 -8.54 -7.07 2.68
N GLN A 82 -9.85 -6.97 2.41
CA GLN A 82 -10.77 -6.29 3.29
C GLN A 82 -10.89 -7.07 4.60
N MET A 83 -10.34 -6.50 5.67
CA MET A 83 -10.43 -7.10 7.01
C MET A 83 -11.71 -6.66 7.75
N ALA A 84 -12.51 -5.79 7.17
CA ALA A 84 -13.83 -5.46 7.67
C ALA A 84 -14.76 -6.65 7.44
N ILE A 85 -15.14 -7.31 8.53
CA ILE A 85 -16.13 -8.38 8.50
C ILE A 85 -17.48 -7.68 8.62
N ASP A 86 -18.29 -7.70 7.57
CA ASP A 86 -19.67 -7.23 7.58
C ASP A 86 -20.61 -8.17 8.37
N ALA A 87 -20.04 -9.13 9.10
CA ALA A 87 -20.81 -9.99 10.00
C ALA A 87 -21.23 -9.20 11.25
N PRO A 88 -22.53 -9.18 11.61
CA PRO A 88 -22.97 -8.59 12.86
C PRO A 88 -22.33 -9.35 14.03
N LEU A 89 -21.40 -8.68 14.71
CA LEU A 89 -20.76 -9.22 15.91
C LEU A 89 -21.82 -9.43 17.00
N ASN A 90 -21.78 -10.58 17.62
CA ASN A 90 -22.56 -10.79 18.82
C ASN A 90 -22.15 -9.78 19.91
N PRO A 91 -23.07 -9.27 20.75
CA PRO A 91 -22.76 -8.24 21.73
C PRO A 91 -21.57 -8.56 22.64
N TRP A 92 -21.38 -9.84 22.98
CA TRP A 92 -20.27 -10.31 23.82
C TRP A 92 -18.91 -10.34 23.09
N GLU A 93 -18.89 -10.50 21.76
CA GLU A 93 -17.65 -10.45 20.95
C GLU A 93 -17.04 -9.05 20.90
N ARG A 94 -17.82 -8.02 21.21
CA ARG A 94 -17.36 -6.63 21.29
C ARG A 94 -16.60 -6.33 22.57
N ILE A 95 -16.75 -7.16 23.58
CA ILE A 95 -16.20 -6.93 24.94
C ILE A 95 -15.01 -7.83 25.22
N ILE A 96 -14.93 -8.99 24.56
CA ILE A 96 -13.83 -9.94 24.77
C ILE A 96 -12.61 -9.53 23.92
N PRO A 97 -11.46 -9.25 24.53
CA PRO A 97 -10.22 -9.03 23.80
C PRO A 97 -9.89 -10.26 22.95
N SER A 98 -9.71 -10.08 21.65
CA SER A 98 -9.28 -11.16 20.77
C SER A 98 -7.99 -10.77 20.05
N PRO A 99 -7.13 -11.75 19.68
CA PRO A 99 -5.93 -11.49 18.89
C PRO A 99 -6.24 -10.81 17.55
N VAL A 100 -7.41 -11.08 16.97
CA VAL A 100 -7.88 -10.47 15.72
C VAL A 100 -8.12 -8.97 15.90
N TRP A 101 -8.77 -8.56 17.01
CA TRP A 101 -8.99 -7.14 17.32
C TRP A 101 -7.71 -6.41 17.62
N LEU A 102 -6.76 -7.04 18.32
CA LEU A 102 -5.46 -6.47 18.59
C LEU A 102 -4.69 -6.21 17.29
N MET A 103 -4.70 -7.17 16.36
CA MET A 103 -4.07 -7.05 15.04
C MET A 103 -4.73 -5.93 14.20
N HIS A 104 -6.06 -5.77 14.29
CA HIS A 104 -6.76 -4.66 13.63
C HIS A 104 -6.37 -3.31 14.24
N SER A 105 -6.25 -3.23 15.57
CA SER A 105 -5.84 -1.99 16.26
C SER A 105 -4.42 -1.58 15.91
N ASP A 106 -3.49 -2.53 15.82
CA ASP A 106 -2.10 -2.28 15.42
C ASP A 106 -2.05 -1.71 13.99
N ARG A 107 -2.81 -2.31 13.08
CA ARG A 107 -2.87 -1.85 11.69
C ARG A 107 -3.49 -0.45 11.55
N VAL A 108 -4.57 -0.17 12.28
CA VAL A 108 -5.19 1.18 12.31
C VAL A 108 -4.21 2.19 12.90
N GLY A 109 -3.50 1.83 13.97
CA GLY A 109 -2.46 2.67 14.57
C GLY A 109 -1.35 3.01 13.56
N TYR A 110 -0.84 2.02 12.85
CA TYR A 110 0.20 2.21 11.83
C TYR A 110 -0.24 3.13 10.70
N GLU A 111 -1.43 2.93 10.15
CA GLU A 111 -1.96 3.76 9.06
C GLU A 111 -2.27 5.20 9.52
N THR A 112 -2.74 5.35 10.76
CA THR A 112 -2.99 6.67 11.36
C THR A 112 -1.69 7.45 11.54
N LEU A 113 -0.64 6.81 12.08
CA LEU A 113 0.68 7.40 12.20
C LEU A 113 1.29 7.73 10.83
N GLY A 114 1.09 6.87 9.83
CA GLY A 114 1.53 7.13 8.46
C GLY A 114 0.87 8.37 7.86
N ARG A 115 -0.43 8.58 8.08
CA ARG A 115 -1.15 9.79 7.64
C ARG A 115 -0.69 11.04 8.39
N LEU A 116 -0.49 10.94 9.70
CA LEU A 116 0.03 12.05 10.51
C LEU A 116 1.43 12.45 10.04
N TRP A 117 2.29 11.48 9.77
CA TRP A 117 3.62 11.72 9.21
C TRP A 117 3.58 12.44 7.86
N GLN A 118 2.70 12.01 6.94
CA GLN A 118 2.49 12.69 5.67
C GLN A 118 2.03 14.15 5.85
N TRP A 119 1.09 14.37 6.77
CA TRP A 119 0.59 15.72 7.08
C TRP A 119 1.71 16.61 7.61
N LEU A 120 2.53 16.13 8.54
CA LEU A 120 3.68 16.85 9.07
C LEU A 120 4.73 17.15 7.99
N LYS A 121 5.04 16.17 7.14
CA LYS A 121 5.99 16.33 6.03
C LYS A 121 5.48 17.31 4.96
N GLY A 122 4.17 17.29 4.70
CA GLY A 122 3.52 18.22 3.77
C GLY A 122 3.41 19.65 4.30
N SER A 123 3.31 19.85 5.60
CA SER A 123 3.30 21.18 6.21
C SER A 123 4.69 21.81 6.36
N SER A 124 5.75 20.99 6.30
CA SER A 124 7.16 21.46 6.38
C SER A 124 7.73 21.96 5.03
N GLY A 125 6.97 21.86 3.95
CA GLY A 125 7.39 22.17 2.59
C GLY A 125 6.84 23.49 2.05
N LYS A 126 7.01 24.61 2.78
CA LYS A 126 7.04 25.96 2.19
C LYS A 126 7.80 26.94 3.08
N PRO A 127 9.09 27.16 2.83
CA PRO A 127 9.63 28.51 2.92
C PRO A 127 9.59 29.14 1.51
N GLY A 128 9.17 30.39 1.47
CA GLY A 128 8.90 31.15 0.28
C GLY A 128 10.01 31.20 -0.75
N GLN A 129 9.60 31.31 -1.98
CA GLN A 129 10.36 32.00 -3.00
C GLN A 129 9.62 33.30 -3.31
N GLU A 130 10.17 34.39 -2.80
CA GLU A 130 10.18 35.69 -3.47
C GLU A 130 11.30 35.69 -4.52
#